data_72e6ba14755b1232b069f2c3ee7ea704
#
_entry.id   72e6ba14755b1232b069f2c3ee7ea704
#
_cell.length_a   1.000
_cell.length_b   1.000
_cell.length_c   1.000
_cell.angle_alpha   90.00
_cell.angle_beta   90.00
_cell.angle_gamma   90.00
#
_symmetry.space_group_name_H-M   'P 1'
#
loop_
_entity.id
_entity.type
_entity.pdbx_description
1 polymer ?
#
loop_
_entity_poly.entity_id
_entity_poly.type
_entity_poly.pdbx_seq_one_letter_code
_entity_poly.pdbx_strand_id
1 'polypeptide(L)'
;RSLLPNCSRELPPRSGRRSGAHSDTVCQYLEKNGIIPSVTINRGHSYNAPYTIEQMSAASKIVFMGSCGGYRMIHDILAKAPDAHIIGTKQIADAPVNNPFLKLIMEKLRAGSNIEWIPFWKELDKMVTDKIFEDYVPPHKNLGALFIKAYTKAMGREEENQ
;
A
#
# COMPACT_ATOMS: atom_id res chain seq x y z
N ARG A 1 14.90 16.60 -11.18
CA ARG A 1 14.00 15.48 -11.61
C ARG A 1 12.84 15.48 -10.62
N SER A 2 11.62 15.72 -11.11
CA SER A 2 10.40 15.77 -10.28
C SER A 2 10.13 14.38 -9.69
N LEU A 3 10.14 14.28 -8.36
CA LEU A 3 9.76 13.08 -7.60
C LEU A 3 8.24 12.95 -7.44
N LEU A 4 7.47 13.81 -8.09
CA LEU A 4 6.02 13.77 -8.02
C LEU A 4 5.50 12.58 -8.85
N PRO A 5 4.49 11.85 -8.36
CA PRO A 5 3.86 10.78 -9.14
C PRO A 5 3.32 11.36 -10.43
N ASN A 6 3.63 10.73 -11.55
CA ASN A 6 3.13 11.15 -12.86
C ASN A 6 1.67 10.71 -12.99
N CYS A 7 0.75 11.54 -12.51
CA CYS A 7 -0.69 11.34 -12.66
C CYS A 7 -1.22 11.64 -14.06
N SER A 8 -0.34 12.11 -14.98
CA SER A 8 -0.73 12.64 -16.29
C SER A 8 -0.77 11.58 -17.40
N ARG A 9 -0.59 10.29 -17.12
CA ARG A 9 -0.80 9.26 -18.14
C ARG A 9 -2.29 9.10 -18.41
N GLU A 10 -2.74 9.61 -19.55
CA GLU A 10 -4.05 9.29 -20.10
C GLU A 10 -4.17 7.77 -20.27
N LEU A 11 -4.93 7.15 -19.37
CA LEU A 11 -5.32 5.76 -19.52
C LEU A 11 -6.37 5.66 -20.63
N PRO A 12 -6.34 4.61 -21.48
CA PRO A 12 -7.36 4.42 -22.47
C PRO A 12 -8.74 4.34 -21.81
N PRO A 13 -9.79 4.93 -22.39
CA PRO A 13 -11.12 4.97 -21.81
C PRO A 13 -11.65 3.54 -21.63
N ARG A 14 -11.63 3.05 -20.41
CA ARG A 14 -12.31 1.81 -20.05
C ARG A 14 -13.75 2.15 -19.72
N SER A 15 -14.64 1.76 -20.61
CA SER A 15 -16.09 1.88 -20.45
C SER A 15 -16.54 1.38 -19.06
N GLY A 16 -17.17 2.25 -18.28
CA GLY A 16 -17.98 1.87 -17.12
C GLY A 16 -17.47 2.23 -15.72
N ARG A 17 -16.52 3.18 -15.50
CA ARG A 17 -16.03 3.46 -14.15
C ARG A 17 -16.11 4.93 -13.73
N ARG A 18 -17.01 5.21 -12.80
CA ARG A 18 -17.07 6.49 -12.08
C ARG A 18 -15.96 6.66 -11.00
N SER A 19 -15.23 5.59 -10.65
CA SER A 19 -14.19 5.63 -9.61
C SER A 19 -12.88 6.31 -10.06
N GLY A 20 -12.55 6.32 -11.35
CA GLY A 20 -11.34 6.95 -11.87
C GLY A 20 -11.33 8.47 -11.71
N ALA A 21 -12.43 9.15 -11.99
CA ALA A 21 -12.50 10.61 -11.97
C ALA A 21 -12.21 11.24 -10.59
N HIS A 22 -12.61 10.59 -9.50
CA HIS A 22 -12.32 11.08 -8.14
C HIS A 22 -10.84 10.93 -7.76
N SER A 23 -10.22 9.84 -8.18
CA SER A 23 -8.80 9.59 -7.93
C SER A 23 -7.92 10.59 -8.68
N ASP A 24 -8.24 10.88 -9.92
CA ASP A 24 -7.52 11.86 -10.75
C ASP A 24 -7.58 13.26 -10.14
N THR A 25 -8.75 13.65 -9.62
CA THR A 25 -8.92 14.93 -8.91
C THR A 25 -8.05 15.03 -7.66
N VAL A 26 -7.95 13.94 -6.88
CA VAL A 26 -7.09 13.90 -5.69
C VAL A 26 -5.61 14.00 -6.08
N CYS A 27 -5.17 13.26 -7.09
CA CYS A 27 -3.80 13.34 -7.58
C CYS A 27 -3.44 14.75 -8.04
N GLN A 28 -4.30 15.39 -8.84
CA GLN A 28 -4.10 16.78 -9.29
C GLN A 28 -4.01 17.77 -8.12
N TYR A 29 -4.85 17.59 -7.09
CA TYR A 29 -4.79 18.43 -5.88
C TYR A 29 -3.46 18.26 -5.16
N LEU A 30 -3.00 17.02 -4.97
CA LEU A 30 -1.72 16.71 -4.30
C LEU A 30 -0.53 17.30 -5.07
N GLU A 31 -0.49 17.12 -6.39
CA GLU A 31 0.54 17.68 -7.26
C GLU A 31 0.56 19.22 -7.19
N LYS A 32 -0.60 19.85 -7.34
CA LYS A 32 -0.74 21.31 -7.28
C LYS A 32 -0.23 21.90 -5.96
N ASN A 33 -0.38 21.18 -4.86
CA ASN A 33 0.02 21.62 -3.52
C ASN A 33 1.40 21.08 -3.10
N GLY A 34 2.13 20.37 -3.97
CA GLY A 34 3.44 19.79 -3.64
C GLY A 34 3.38 18.73 -2.52
N ILE A 35 2.22 18.08 -2.34
CA ILE A 35 2.02 17.07 -1.29
C ILE A 35 2.40 15.70 -1.83
N ILE A 36 3.37 15.06 -1.21
CA ILE A 36 3.84 13.70 -1.56
C ILE A 36 3.26 12.70 -0.55
N PRO A 37 2.29 11.83 -0.95
CA PRO A 37 1.72 10.84 -0.04
C PRO A 37 2.74 9.81 0.39
N SER A 38 2.85 9.59 1.70
CA SER A 38 3.67 8.53 2.30
C SER A 38 2.88 7.29 2.70
N VAL A 39 1.56 7.36 2.64
CA VAL A 39 0.64 6.26 2.95
C VAL A 39 -0.33 6.07 1.79
N THR A 40 -0.40 4.85 1.27
CA THR A 40 -1.34 4.47 0.22
C THR A 40 -2.28 3.40 0.74
N ILE A 41 -3.58 3.61 0.56
CA ILE A 41 -4.63 2.70 1.02
C ILE A 41 -5.52 2.34 -0.17
N ASN A 42 -5.58 1.05 -0.48
CA ASN A 42 -6.58 0.48 -1.38
C ASN A 42 -7.59 -0.30 -0.56
N ARG A 43 -8.84 0.14 -0.58
CA ARG A 43 -9.96 -0.52 0.08
C ARG A 43 -11.09 -0.70 -0.90
N GLY A 44 -11.42 -1.94 -1.21
CA GLY A 44 -12.47 -2.26 -2.17
C GLY A 44 -12.17 -3.52 -2.95
N HIS A 45 -12.66 -3.59 -4.17
CA HIS A 45 -12.45 -4.77 -5.01
C HIS A 45 -11.02 -4.85 -5.55
N SER A 46 -10.50 -6.07 -5.67
CA SER A 46 -9.14 -6.35 -6.16
C SER A 46 -8.85 -5.83 -7.57
N TYR A 47 -9.86 -5.74 -8.43
CA TYR A 47 -9.69 -5.21 -9.78
C TYR A 47 -9.32 -3.72 -9.83
N ASN A 48 -9.49 -2.98 -8.72
CA ASN A 48 -9.05 -1.59 -8.60
C ASN A 48 -7.60 -1.46 -8.08
N ALA A 49 -7.01 -2.54 -7.57
CA ALA A 49 -5.66 -2.51 -6.99
C ALA A 49 -4.58 -2.04 -7.97
N PRO A 50 -4.53 -2.53 -9.24
CA PRO A 50 -3.55 -2.06 -10.22
C PRO A 50 -3.63 -0.54 -10.45
N TYR A 51 -4.84 0.01 -10.51
CA TYR A 51 -5.05 1.44 -10.69
C TYR A 51 -4.53 2.26 -9.49
N THR A 52 -4.79 1.77 -8.26
CA THR A 52 -4.25 2.40 -7.05
C THR A 52 -2.71 2.38 -7.05
N ILE A 53 -2.10 1.26 -7.48
CA ILE A 53 -0.64 1.14 -7.56
C ILE A 53 -0.09 2.10 -8.61
N GLU A 54 -0.74 2.22 -9.75
CA GLU A 54 -0.33 3.15 -10.80
C GLU A 54 -0.29 4.60 -10.32
N GLN A 55 -1.24 5.00 -9.47
CA GLN A 55 -1.33 6.36 -8.93
C GLN A 55 -0.55 6.59 -7.64
N MET A 56 -0.08 5.55 -6.96
CA MET A 56 0.62 5.72 -5.70
C MET A 56 1.96 6.44 -5.88
N SER A 57 2.37 7.16 -4.84
CA SER A 57 3.69 7.79 -4.79
C SER A 57 4.81 6.77 -4.63
N ALA A 58 5.93 6.97 -5.32
CA ALA A 58 7.17 6.22 -5.08
C ALA A 58 7.73 6.43 -3.66
N ALA A 59 7.34 7.52 -3.01
CA ALA A 59 7.69 7.81 -1.62
C ALA A 59 6.78 7.12 -0.59
N SER A 60 5.82 6.29 -1.02
CA SER A 60 4.91 5.57 -0.11
C SER A 60 5.71 4.65 0.81
N LYS A 61 5.59 4.87 2.11
CA LYS A 61 6.24 4.06 3.16
C LYS A 61 5.32 3.00 3.74
N ILE A 62 4.01 3.22 3.68
CA ILE A 62 3.00 2.26 4.14
C ILE A 62 1.99 2.06 3.02
N VAL A 63 1.82 0.81 2.61
CA VAL A 63 0.84 0.43 1.58
C VAL A 63 -0.09 -0.63 2.16
N PHE A 64 -1.36 -0.26 2.32
CA PHE A 64 -2.42 -1.16 2.78
C PHE A 64 -3.30 -1.57 1.61
N MET A 65 -3.20 -2.84 1.25
CA MET A 65 -4.01 -3.47 0.19
C MET A 65 -5.14 -4.28 0.83
N GLY A 66 -6.12 -3.58 1.38
CA GLY A 66 -7.33 -4.14 2.00
C GLY A 66 -8.38 -4.59 0.97
N SER A 67 -7.93 -5.32 -0.04
CA SER A 67 -8.74 -5.93 -1.10
C SER A 67 -8.45 -7.41 -1.22
N CYS A 68 -9.39 -8.20 -1.73
CA CYS A 68 -9.23 -9.64 -1.89
C CYS A 68 -7.96 -9.98 -2.69
N GLY A 69 -7.09 -10.81 -2.11
CA GLY A 69 -5.82 -11.19 -2.74
C GLY A 69 -4.81 -10.05 -2.92
N GLY A 70 -4.91 -8.98 -2.14
CA GLY A 70 -3.99 -7.84 -2.20
C GLY A 70 -2.52 -8.20 -1.99
N TYR A 71 -2.24 -9.33 -1.35
CA TYR A 71 -0.90 -9.90 -1.20
C TYR A 71 -0.21 -10.19 -2.54
N ARG A 72 -0.96 -10.47 -3.61
CA ARG A 72 -0.40 -10.77 -4.94
C ARG A 72 0.24 -9.55 -5.62
N MET A 73 -0.04 -8.35 -5.13
CA MET A 73 0.45 -7.08 -5.71
C MET A 73 1.82 -6.66 -5.18
N ILE A 74 2.49 -7.48 -4.37
CA ILE A 74 3.76 -7.13 -3.70
C ILE A 74 4.83 -6.70 -4.71
N HIS A 75 4.97 -7.43 -5.81
CA HIS A 75 5.97 -7.13 -6.83
C HIS A 75 5.74 -5.74 -7.45
N ASP A 76 4.52 -5.45 -7.86
CA ASP A 76 4.16 -4.18 -8.51
C ASP A 76 4.32 -3.00 -7.55
N ILE A 77 3.96 -3.21 -6.28
CA ILE A 77 4.13 -2.21 -5.22
C ILE A 77 5.62 -1.90 -5.00
N LEU A 78 6.46 -2.94 -4.86
CA LEU A 78 7.88 -2.76 -4.59
C LEU A 78 8.65 -2.22 -5.79
N ALA A 79 8.22 -2.54 -7.01
CA ALA A 79 8.76 -1.93 -8.23
C ALA A 79 8.56 -0.41 -8.25
N LYS A 80 7.49 0.10 -7.63
CA LYS A 80 7.19 1.54 -7.56
C LYS A 80 7.68 2.20 -6.28
N ALA A 81 7.54 1.55 -5.14
CA ALA A 81 7.95 2.04 -3.81
C ALA A 81 8.77 0.97 -3.09
N PRO A 82 10.09 0.89 -3.36
CA PRO A 82 10.95 -0.19 -2.88
C PRO A 82 11.01 -0.32 -1.35
N ASP A 83 10.86 0.78 -0.65
CA ASP A 83 10.92 0.82 0.82
C ASP A 83 9.58 0.55 1.51
N ALA A 84 8.49 0.39 0.76
CA ALA A 84 7.15 0.31 1.34
C ALA A 84 7.00 -0.88 2.31
N HIS A 85 6.38 -0.62 3.46
CA HIS A 85 5.83 -1.63 4.35
C HIS A 85 4.46 -2.03 3.84
N ILE A 86 4.33 -3.27 3.37
CA ILE A 86 3.13 -3.74 2.67
C ILE A 86 2.30 -4.61 3.60
N ILE A 87 1.02 -4.24 3.74
CA ILE A 87 -0.01 -5.05 4.38
C ILE A 87 -1.00 -5.46 3.29
N GLY A 88 -1.25 -6.73 3.15
CA GLY A 88 -2.21 -7.26 2.16
C GLY A 88 -2.89 -8.52 2.65
N THR A 89 -3.95 -8.92 1.97
CA THR A 89 -4.67 -10.15 2.28
C THR A 89 -4.29 -11.25 1.30
N LYS A 90 -4.21 -12.50 1.78
CA LYS A 90 -4.02 -13.67 0.92
C LYS A 90 -5.29 -14.05 0.17
N GLN A 91 -6.44 -13.91 0.82
CA GLN A 91 -7.75 -14.30 0.29
C GLN A 91 -8.72 -13.14 0.34
N ILE A 92 -9.69 -13.17 1.24
CA ILE A 92 -10.77 -12.18 1.34
C ILE A 92 -10.34 -11.01 2.21
N ALA A 93 -10.74 -9.80 1.81
CA ALA A 93 -10.67 -8.60 2.64
C ALA A 93 -12.07 -8.17 3.03
N ASP A 94 -12.27 -7.83 4.31
CA ASP A 94 -13.58 -7.42 4.80
C ASP A 94 -13.50 -6.21 5.74
N ALA A 95 -14.64 -5.53 5.86
CA ALA A 95 -14.81 -4.33 6.67
C ALA A 95 -14.53 -4.54 8.17
N PRO A 96 -14.94 -5.66 8.80
CA PRO A 96 -14.61 -5.99 10.20
C PRO A 96 -13.12 -5.97 10.53
N VAL A 97 -12.24 -6.20 9.54
CA VAL A 97 -10.79 -6.12 9.71
C VAL A 97 -10.24 -4.78 9.19
N ASN A 98 -10.70 -4.36 8.01
CA ASN A 98 -10.21 -3.12 7.40
C ASN A 98 -10.48 -1.88 8.27
N ASN A 99 -11.66 -1.78 8.89
CA ASN A 99 -12.03 -0.61 9.69
C ASN A 99 -11.19 -0.45 10.97
N PRO A 100 -11.02 -1.47 11.83
CA PRO A 100 -10.13 -1.40 12.98
C PRO A 100 -8.69 -1.08 12.58
N PHE A 101 -8.18 -1.72 11.52
CA PHE A 101 -6.83 -1.43 11.01
C PHE A 101 -6.67 0.05 10.66
N LEU A 102 -7.58 0.60 9.84
CA LEU A 102 -7.52 1.99 9.41
C LEU A 102 -7.65 2.96 10.57
N LYS A 103 -8.54 2.66 11.52
CA LYS A 103 -8.69 3.45 12.74
C LYS A 103 -7.38 3.50 13.52
N LEU A 104 -6.82 2.34 13.86
CA LEU A 104 -5.60 2.23 14.66
C LEU A 104 -4.40 2.91 13.98
N ILE A 105 -4.19 2.67 12.69
CA ILE A 105 -3.05 3.28 11.98
C ILE A 105 -3.18 4.80 11.91
N MET A 106 -4.38 5.32 11.66
CA MET A 106 -4.61 6.76 11.61
C MET A 106 -4.44 7.42 12.98
N GLU A 107 -4.83 6.76 14.06
CA GLU A 107 -4.59 7.24 15.43
C GLU A 107 -3.09 7.34 15.72
N LYS A 108 -2.30 6.30 15.39
CA LYS A 108 -0.84 6.30 15.56
C LYS A 108 -0.16 7.39 14.73
N LEU A 109 -0.54 7.53 13.47
CA LEU A 109 0.02 8.57 12.58
C LEU A 109 -0.31 9.98 13.07
N ARG A 110 -1.54 10.24 13.51
CA ARG A 110 -1.93 11.53 14.06
C ARG A 110 -1.22 11.89 15.36
N ALA A 111 -0.89 10.89 16.17
CA ALA A 111 -0.10 11.05 17.38
C ALA A 111 1.41 11.24 17.12
N GLY A 112 1.86 11.17 15.86
CA GLY A 112 3.28 11.22 15.52
C GLY A 112 4.08 10.02 16.04
N SER A 113 3.40 8.90 16.34
CA SER A 113 4.03 7.72 16.92
C SER A 113 4.72 6.89 15.85
N ASN A 114 5.88 6.34 16.17
CA ASN A 114 6.50 5.32 15.35
C ASN A 114 5.64 4.07 15.31
N ILE A 115 5.50 3.47 14.12
CA ILE A 115 4.73 2.24 13.94
C ILE A 115 5.68 1.06 14.00
N GLU A 116 5.67 0.38 15.14
CA GLU A 116 6.32 -0.91 15.31
C GLU A 116 5.32 -2.02 14.97
N TRP A 117 5.57 -2.76 13.90
CA TRP A 117 4.57 -3.68 13.34
C TRP A 117 4.18 -4.84 14.25
N ILE A 118 5.10 -5.34 15.08
CA ILE A 118 4.78 -6.46 16.00
C ILE A 118 3.83 -6.00 17.12
N PRO A 119 4.11 -4.93 17.88
CA PRO A 119 3.17 -4.40 18.85
C PRO A 119 1.84 -3.93 18.21
N PHE A 120 1.91 -3.25 17.06
CA PHE A 120 0.73 -2.81 16.32
C PHE A 120 -0.20 -3.98 15.98
N TRP A 121 0.37 -5.09 15.48
CA TRP A 121 -0.41 -6.27 15.10
C TRP A 121 -1.05 -6.95 16.30
N LYS A 122 -0.34 -7.01 17.44
CA LYS A 122 -0.88 -7.53 18.70
C LYS A 122 -2.02 -6.65 19.25
N GLU A 123 -1.94 -5.34 19.06
CA GLU A 123 -3.00 -4.39 19.44
C GLU A 123 -4.23 -4.60 18.56
N LEU A 124 -4.02 -4.69 17.23
CA LEU A 124 -5.08 -4.94 16.27
C LEU A 124 -5.80 -6.28 16.49
N ASP A 125 -5.07 -7.34 16.81
CA ASP A 125 -5.59 -8.68 17.10
C ASP A 125 -6.61 -8.67 18.27
N LYS A 126 -6.42 -7.79 19.25
CA LYS A 126 -7.38 -7.61 20.35
C LYS A 126 -8.66 -6.87 19.93
N MET A 127 -8.61 -6.13 18.84
CA MET A 127 -9.73 -5.33 18.34
C MET A 127 -10.57 -6.08 17.31
N VAL A 128 -9.99 -7.10 16.66
CA VAL A 128 -10.61 -7.85 15.57
C VAL A 128 -10.93 -9.25 16.05
N THR A 129 -12.20 -9.61 16.01
CA THR A 129 -12.68 -10.95 16.39
C THR A 129 -12.95 -11.85 15.18
N ASP A 130 -12.85 -11.31 13.97
CA ASP A 130 -13.13 -12.02 12.73
C ASP A 130 -11.95 -12.92 12.33
N LYS A 131 -12.23 -14.18 12.03
CA LYS A 131 -11.23 -15.16 11.57
C LYS A 131 -10.52 -14.78 10.27
N ILE A 132 -11.17 -13.96 9.43
CA ILE A 132 -10.57 -13.43 8.20
C ILE A 132 -9.28 -12.63 8.49
N PHE A 133 -9.08 -12.17 9.72
CA PHE A 133 -7.85 -11.51 10.14
C PHE A 133 -6.59 -12.36 9.93
N GLU A 134 -6.70 -13.68 10.01
CA GLU A 134 -5.58 -14.61 9.76
C GLU A 134 -5.05 -14.55 8.31
N ASP A 135 -5.88 -14.12 7.38
CA ASP A 135 -5.49 -13.92 5.98
C ASP A 135 -4.70 -12.64 5.74
N TYR A 136 -4.71 -11.70 6.69
CA TYR A 136 -3.96 -10.46 6.58
C TYR A 136 -2.50 -10.67 6.96
N VAL A 137 -1.61 -10.22 6.09
CA VAL A 137 -0.15 -10.40 6.26
C VAL A 137 0.48 -9.09 6.67
N PRO A 138 0.98 -8.98 7.91
CA PRO A 138 1.72 -7.80 8.35
C PRO A 138 3.12 -7.71 7.71
N PRO A 139 3.73 -6.52 7.66
CA PRO A 139 5.04 -6.33 7.03
C PRO A 139 6.14 -7.25 7.55
N HIS A 140 6.17 -7.52 8.86
CA HIS A 140 7.19 -8.37 9.48
C HIS A 140 7.01 -9.88 9.19
N LYS A 141 5.86 -10.30 8.67
CA LYS A 141 5.58 -11.68 8.22
C LYS A 141 5.43 -11.78 6.70
N ASN A 142 5.62 -10.68 5.97
CA ASN A 142 5.49 -10.64 4.53
C ASN A 142 6.79 -11.13 3.88
N LEU A 143 6.99 -12.46 3.88
CA LEU A 143 8.20 -13.09 3.38
C LEU A 143 8.46 -12.75 1.90
N GLY A 144 7.43 -12.63 1.07
CA GLY A 144 7.57 -12.23 -0.33
C GLY A 144 8.19 -10.83 -0.46
N ALA A 145 7.68 -9.86 0.29
CA ALA A 145 8.24 -8.51 0.29
C ALA A 145 9.67 -8.47 0.85
N LEU A 146 9.93 -9.20 1.93
CA LEU A 146 11.26 -9.27 2.53
C LEU A 146 12.27 -9.89 1.57
N PHE A 147 11.89 -10.98 0.86
CA PHE A 147 12.74 -11.63 -0.12
C PHE A 147 13.06 -10.69 -1.29
N ILE A 148 12.05 -10.06 -1.90
CA ILE A 148 12.25 -9.14 -3.04
C ILE A 148 13.18 -8.00 -2.64
N LYS A 149 12.97 -7.37 -1.47
CA LYS A 149 13.84 -6.29 -0.98
C LYS A 149 15.28 -6.73 -0.77
N ALA A 150 15.46 -7.91 -0.16
CA ALA A 150 16.79 -8.45 0.07
C ALA A 150 17.51 -8.77 -1.24
N TYR A 151 16.80 -9.39 -2.19
CA TYR A 151 17.32 -9.70 -3.53
C TYR A 151 17.72 -8.44 -4.29
N THR A 152 16.83 -7.45 -4.40
CA THR A 152 17.12 -6.19 -5.09
C THR A 152 18.33 -5.47 -4.48
N LYS A 153 18.44 -5.48 -3.14
CA LYS A 153 19.59 -4.90 -2.46
C LYS A 153 20.90 -5.63 -2.73
N ALA A 154 20.86 -6.96 -2.85
CA ALA A 154 22.03 -7.76 -3.19
C ALA A 154 22.49 -7.48 -4.62
N MET A 155 21.56 -7.48 -5.59
CA MET A 155 21.86 -7.20 -6.99
C MET A 155 22.39 -5.78 -7.21
N GLY A 156 21.81 -4.77 -6.57
CA GLY A 156 22.29 -3.39 -6.67
C GLY A 156 23.73 -3.20 -6.13
N ARG A 157 24.14 -3.99 -5.12
CA ARG A 157 25.52 -3.96 -4.62
C ARG A 157 26.52 -4.60 -5.59
N GLU A 158 26.08 -5.57 -6.39
CA GLU A 158 26.94 -6.17 -7.41
C GLU A 158 27.22 -5.19 -8.56
N GLU A 159 26.22 -4.39 -8.94
CA GLU A 159 26.38 -3.34 -9.97
C GLU A 159 27.27 -2.18 -9.51
N GLU A 160 27.24 -1.81 -8.23
CA GLU A 160 28.11 -0.75 -7.69
C GLU A 160 29.60 -1.17 -7.56
N ASN A 161 29.88 -2.47 -7.57
CA ASN A 161 31.24 -3.02 -7.42
C ASN A 161 31.90 -3.42 -8.76
N GLN A 162 31.25 -3.20 -9.90
CA GLN A 162 31.78 -3.39 -11.26
C GLN A 162 32.17 -2.06 -11.89
#